data_5b96d92fab5e89540372d902b5791490
#
_entry.id   5b96d92fab5e89540372d902b5791490
#
_cell.length_a   1.000
_cell.length_b   1.000
_cell.length_c   1.000
_cell.angle_alpha   90.00
_cell.angle_beta   90.00
_cell.angle_gamma   90.00
#
_symmetry.space_group_name_H-M   'P 1'
#
loop_
_entity.id
_entity.type
_entity.pdbx_description
1 polymer ?
#
loop_
_entity_poly.entity_id
_entity_poly.type
_entity_poly.pdbx_seq_one_letter_code
_entity_poly.pdbx_strand_id
1 'polypeptide(L)'
;MECPRCFWLDNVLGTKRPGFPSFNLNIAVDELFKNEFDIHRAEQTPHPLMEQYGIDAVPFQHADMDTWRDPFVAIMHRHEPTGMMISGGVDDIWVNPAGNLIIVDYKATSKDTRIDKLGDSPWEKQYTRQLGVYKWLLEKNGFTVEDTGYLVYANADKSLPEFGDTLNFETTVIPVEATTDWIEPTLTEIKACLDQKTIPETGESCEFCPYRQACGSKLLKIHNEGKKK
;
A
#
# COMPACT_ATOMS: atom_id res chain seq x y z
N MET A 1 -10.06 -7.93 2.42
CA MET A 1 -9.44 -9.21 2.91
C MET A 1 -9.46 -10.22 1.76
N GLU A 2 -8.28 -10.55 1.21
CA GLU A 2 -8.20 -11.43 0.01
C GLU A 2 -8.49 -12.90 0.33
N CYS A 3 -8.04 -13.36 1.49
CA CYS A 3 -8.28 -14.73 1.94
C CYS A 3 -8.54 -14.76 3.45
N PRO A 4 -9.80 -14.99 3.87
CA PRO A 4 -10.16 -15.01 5.29
C PRO A 4 -9.35 -16.04 6.09
N ARG A 5 -9.12 -17.24 5.55
CA ARG A 5 -8.33 -18.27 6.22
C ARG A 5 -6.88 -17.85 6.45
N CYS A 6 -6.19 -17.31 5.44
CA CYS A 6 -4.81 -16.85 5.62
C CYS A 6 -4.72 -15.70 6.61
N PHE A 7 -5.66 -14.75 6.55
CA PHE A 7 -5.74 -13.63 7.48
C PHE A 7 -5.98 -14.12 8.93
N TRP A 8 -6.90 -15.04 9.13
CA TRP A 8 -7.17 -15.63 10.43
C TRP A 8 -5.98 -16.43 10.98
N LEU A 9 -5.34 -17.26 10.13
CA LEU A 9 -4.14 -18.02 10.51
C LEU A 9 -2.99 -17.13 10.97
N ASP A 10 -2.80 -15.99 10.31
CA ASP A 10 -1.78 -15.01 10.68
C ASP A 10 -2.10 -14.35 12.02
N ASN A 11 -3.28 -13.76 12.14
CA ASN A 11 -3.62 -12.91 13.28
C ASN A 11 -4.05 -13.68 14.54
N VAL A 12 -4.64 -14.87 14.39
CA VAL A 12 -5.12 -15.70 15.53
C VAL A 12 -4.10 -16.76 15.93
N LEU A 13 -3.41 -17.37 14.98
CA LEU A 13 -2.44 -18.45 15.23
C LEU A 13 -0.98 -18.05 14.99
N GLY A 14 -0.69 -16.82 14.56
CA GLY A 14 0.65 -16.36 14.26
C GLY A 14 1.31 -17.07 13.07
N THR A 15 0.53 -17.77 12.23
CA THR A 15 1.05 -18.52 11.07
C THR A 15 1.03 -17.64 9.82
N LYS A 16 2.10 -16.89 9.60
CA LYS A 16 2.24 -15.95 8.50
C LYS A 16 2.39 -16.63 7.12
N ARG A 17 1.98 -15.93 6.07
CA ARG A 17 2.40 -16.28 4.70
C ARG A 17 3.90 -16.08 4.56
N PRO A 18 4.59 -16.85 3.71
CA PRO A 18 5.98 -16.51 3.33
C PRO A 18 6.02 -15.09 2.77
N GLY A 19 7.01 -14.30 3.20
CA GLY A 19 7.25 -12.96 2.65
C GLY A 19 7.81 -13.03 1.23
N PHE A 20 7.62 -11.97 0.46
CA PHE A 20 8.32 -11.76 -0.80
C PHE A 20 9.70 -11.15 -0.53
N PRO A 21 10.70 -11.37 -1.42
CA PRO A 21 11.96 -10.66 -1.33
C PRO A 21 11.75 -9.15 -1.48
N SER A 22 12.60 -8.36 -0.82
CA SER A 22 12.57 -6.91 -0.93
C SER A 22 12.90 -6.45 -2.35
N PHE A 23 12.16 -5.46 -2.86
CA PHE A 23 12.43 -4.79 -4.12
C PHE A 23 13.34 -3.57 -3.88
N ASN A 24 14.62 -3.82 -3.60
CA ASN A 24 15.56 -2.80 -3.12
C ASN A 24 15.70 -1.61 -4.07
N LEU A 25 15.60 -1.81 -5.38
CA LEU A 25 15.65 -0.71 -6.34
C LEU A 25 14.40 0.20 -6.24
N ASN A 26 13.24 -0.38 -6.00
CA ASN A 26 12.01 0.39 -5.79
C ASN A 26 12.10 1.21 -4.50
N ILE A 27 12.69 0.66 -3.44
CA ILE A 27 12.95 1.37 -2.18
C ILE A 27 13.87 2.56 -2.42
N ALA A 28 14.94 2.39 -3.21
CA ALA A 28 15.85 3.49 -3.53
C ALA A 28 15.16 4.62 -4.32
N VAL A 29 14.25 4.29 -5.25
CA VAL A 29 13.47 5.29 -5.99
C VAL A 29 12.51 6.03 -5.06
N ASP A 30 11.83 5.32 -4.15
CA ASP A 30 10.95 5.89 -3.14
C ASP A 30 11.69 6.90 -2.24
N GLU A 31 12.86 6.51 -1.72
CA GLU A 31 13.72 7.37 -0.89
C GLU A 31 14.17 8.63 -1.66
N LEU A 32 14.52 8.48 -2.94
CA LEU A 32 14.93 9.62 -3.77
C LEU A 32 13.77 10.59 -4.01
N PHE A 33 12.55 10.10 -4.25
CA PHE A 33 11.37 10.97 -4.34
C PHE A 33 11.11 11.70 -3.03
N LYS A 34 11.16 11.01 -1.89
CA LYS A 34 11.00 11.64 -0.58
C LYS A 34 12.01 12.78 -0.38
N ASN A 35 13.28 12.52 -0.67
CA ASN A 35 14.34 13.54 -0.57
C ASN A 35 14.09 14.74 -1.49
N GLU A 36 13.67 14.50 -2.73
CA GLU A 36 13.39 15.55 -3.72
C GLU A 36 12.18 16.40 -3.31
N PHE A 37 11.07 15.77 -2.93
CA PHE A 37 9.88 16.48 -2.46
C PHE A 37 10.10 17.21 -1.13
N ASP A 38 11.00 16.72 -0.26
CA ASP A 38 11.32 17.36 1.01
C ASP A 38 12.09 18.70 0.84
N ILE A 39 12.83 18.89 -0.25
CA ILE A 39 13.39 20.19 -0.62
C ILE A 39 12.25 21.21 -0.81
N HIS A 40 11.26 20.87 -1.63
CA HIS A 40 10.09 21.70 -1.88
C HIS A 40 9.20 21.88 -0.65
N ARG A 41 9.13 20.86 0.22
CA ARG A 41 8.44 20.93 1.51
C ARG A 41 9.07 21.96 2.43
N ALA A 42 10.39 21.98 2.54
CA ALA A 42 11.10 22.94 3.36
C ALA A 42 10.94 24.37 2.85
N GLU A 43 10.93 24.56 1.53
CA GLU A 43 10.78 25.86 0.87
C GLU A 43 9.31 26.30 0.70
N GLN A 44 8.34 25.39 0.91
CA GLN A 44 6.93 25.59 0.64
C GLN A 44 6.66 26.05 -0.80
N THR A 45 7.33 25.40 -1.74
CA THR A 45 7.22 25.64 -3.19
C THR A 45 6.60 24.43 -3.88
N PRO A 46 5.87 24.62 -5.00
CA PRO A 46 5.40 23.48 -5.79
C PRO A 46 6.58 22.74 -6.41
N HIS A 47 6.48 21.41 -6.44
CA HIS A 47 7.44 20.60 -7.18
C HIS A 47 7.20 20.73 -8.70
N PRO A 48 8.23 20.68 -9.58
CA PRO A 48 8.06 20.80 -11.04
C PRO A 48 7.03 19.84 -11.64
N LEU A 49 6.88 18.62 -11.10
CA LEU A 49 5.82 17.71 -11.51
C LEU A 49 4.41 18.26 -11.23
N MET A 50 4.20 18.95 -10.12
CA MET A 50 2.91 19.58 -9.82
C MET A 50 2.56 20.63 -10.87
N GLU A 51 3.52 21.48 -11.22
CA GLU A 51 3.35 22.49 -12.28
C GLU A 51 3.08 21.85 -13.65
N GLN A 52 3.86 20.81 -14.01
CA GLN A 52 3.71 20.07 -15.26
C GLN A 52 2.31 19.46 -15.43
N TYR A 53 1.71 18.97 -14.33
CA TYR A 53 0.40 18.32 -14.33
C TYR A 53 -0.74 19.26 -13.90
N GLY A 54 -0.47 20.54 -13.69
CA GLY A 54 -1.48 21.55 -13.32
C GLY A 54 -2.10 21.30 -11.94
N ILE A 55 -1.33 20.76 -11.01
CA ILE A 55 -1.75 20.47 -9.64
C ILE A 55 -1.40 21.66 -8.76
N ASP A 56 -2.39 22.39 -8.30
CA ASP A 56 -2.22 23.55 -7.42
C ASP A 56 -2.04 23.07 -5.97
N ALA A 57 -0.80 22.71 -5.62
CA ALA A 57 -0.43 22.19 -4.32
C ALA A 57 1.06 22.40 -4.03
N VAL A 58 1.42 22.25 -2.76
CA VAL A 58 2.81 22.12 -2.29
C VAL A 58 2.93 20.91 -1.39
N PRO A 59 4.13 20.31 -1.19
CA PRO A 59 4.33 19.25 -0.20
C PRO A 59 3.96 19.73 1.21
N PHE A 60 3.11 18.97 1.89
CA PHE A 60 2.56 19.36 3.20
C PHE A 60 3.63 19.31 4.29
N GLN A 61 3.82 20.43 4.99
CA GLN A 61 4.73 20.51 6.12
C GLN A 61 4.01 20.19 7.44
N HIS A 62 4.42 19.10 8.10
CA HIS A 62 3.87 18.69 9.39
C HIS A 62 4.96 18.10 10.27
N ALA A 63 4.86 18.31 11.60
CA ALA A 63 5.85 17.81 12.56
C ALA A 63 5.95 16.27 12.58
N ASP A 64 4.85 15.59 12.29
CA ASP A 64 4.77 14.13 12.31
C ASP A 64 4.99 13.48 10.93
N MET A 65 5.43 14.21 9.91
CA MET A 65 5.58 13.67 8.55
C MET A 65 6.49 12.44 8.51
N ASP A 66 7.63 12.47 9.18
CA ASP A 66 8.56 11.34 9.27
C ASP A 66 7.94 10.14 10.00
N THR A 67 7.14 10.42 11.04
CA THR A 67 6.39 9.38 11.78
C THR A 67 5.34 8.73 10.88
N TRP A 68 4.62 9.51 10.08
CA TRP A 68 3.59 9.01 9.17
C TRP A 68 4.14 8.20 8.00
N ARG A 69 5.39 8.45 7.62
CA ARG A 69 6.13 7.69 6.60
C ARG A 69 6.73 6.39 7.13
N ASP A 70 6.93 6.28 8.44
CA ASP A 70 7.49 5.07 9.06
C ASP A 70 6.43 3.94 9.07
N PRO A 71 6.67 2.80 8.39
CA PRO A 71 5.69 1.72 8.31
C PRO A 71 5.40 1.01 9.64
N PHE A 72 6.23 1.22 10.66
CA PHE A 72 6.08 0.62 11.99
C PHE A 72 5.33 1.52 12.97
N VAL A 73 5.42 2.83 12.81
CA VAL A 73 4.73 3.83 13.64
C VAL A 73 3.48 4.31 12.91
N ALA A 74 3.62 4.88 11.73
CA ALA A 74 2.56 5.20 10.79
C ALA A 74 1.47 6.18 11.31
N ILE A 75 0.49 6.50 10.49
CA ILE A 75 -0.76 7.14 10.92
C ILE A 75 -1.65 6.07 11.52
N MET A 76 -2.18 6.29 12.71
CA MET A 76 -3.01 5.33 13.43
C MET A 76 -4.36 5.90 13.80
N HIS A 77 -5.38 5.04 13.77
CA HIS A 77 -6.69 5.34 14.33
C HIS A 77 -7.29 4.10 14.99
N ARG A 78 -7.82 4.27 16.22
CA ARG A 78 -8.58 3.21 16.90
C ARG A 78 -10.01 3.22 16.39
N HIS A 79 -10.40 2.16 15.72
CA HIS A 79 -11.77 2.00 15.26
C HIS A 79 -12.66 1.51 16.42
N GLU A 80 -13.41 2.44 17.03
CA GLU A 80 -14.18 2.17 18.26
C GLU A 80 -15.17 1.00 18.14
N PRO A 81 -15.93 0.84 17.02
CA PRO A 81 -16.91 -0.26 16.93
C PRO A 81 -16.29 -1.67 16.99
N THR A 82 -15.05 -1.82 16.53
CA THR A 82 -14.35 -3.13 16.52
C THR A 82 -13.26 -3.24 17.57
N GLY A 83 -12.83 -2.11 18.15
CA GLY A 83 -11.70 -2.01 19.06
C GLY A 83 -10.34 -2.24 18.40
N MET A 84 -10.28 -2.38 17.08
CA MET A 84 -9.04 -2.59 16.34
C MET A 84 -8.25 -1.28 16.16
N MET A 85 -6.93 -1.38 16.19
CA MET A 85 -6.04 -0.30 15.76
C MET A 85 -5.78 -0.47 14.27
N ILE A 86 -6.06 0.57 13.49
CA ILE A 86 -5.79 0.61 12.05
C ILE A 86 -4.62 1.56 11.83
N SER A 87 -3.65 1.15 11.03
CA SER A 87 -2.47 1.96 10.74
C SER A 87 -2.09 1.88 9.27
N GLY A 88 -1.43 2.93 8.76
CA GLY A 88 -0.91 2.98 7.41
C GLY A 88 0.20 4.02 7.28
N GLY A 89 1.36 3.64 6.73
CA GLY A 89 2.45 4.54 6.40
C GLY A 89 2.23 5.16 5.02
N VAL A 90 2.14 6.49 4.94
CA VAL A 90 2.03 7.22 3.67
C VAL A 90 3.40 7.47 3.09
N ASP A 91 3.52 7.52 1.75
CA ASP A 91 4.78 7.93 1.13
C ASP A 91 4.90 9.45 1.16
N ASP A 92 3.83 10.17 0.79
CA ASP A 92 3.79 11.62 0.84
C ASP A 92 2.37 12.19 0.99
N ILE A 93 2.32 13.47 1.38
CA ILE A 93 1.10 14.26 1.49
C ILE A 93 1.40 15.65 0.90
N TRP A 94 0.51 16.11 0.02
CA TRP A 94 0.51 17.48 -0.48
C TRP A 94 -0.65 18.26 0.12
N VAL A 95 -0.61 19.57 0.03
CA VAL A 95 -1.68 20.46 0.51
C VAL A 95 -2.02 21.49 -0.58
N ASN A 96 -3.32 21.66 -0.83
CA ASN A 96 -3.79 22.67 -1.76
C ASN A 96 -4.00 24.04 -1.07
N PRO A 97 -4.24 25.14 -1.81
CA PRO A 97 -4.44 26.46 -1.24
C PRO A 97 -5.64 26.59 -0.29
N ALA A 98 -6.60 25.65 -0.36
CA ALA A 98 -7.73 25.61 0.57
C ALA A 98 -7.38 24.95 1.91
N GLY A 99 -6.18 24.38 2.03
CA GLY A 99 -5.72 23.64 3.21
C GLY A 99 -6.15 22.18 3.24
N ASN A 100 -6.74 21.66 2.16
CA ASN A 100 -7.10 20.26 2.05
C ASN A 100 -5.87 19.42 1.70
N LEU A 101 -5.73 18.29 2.36
CA LEU A 101 -4.63 17.35 2.11
C LEU A 101 -4.89 16.50 0.87
N ILE A 102 -3.84 16.16 0.17
CA ILE A 102 -3.84 15.30 -1.02
C ILE A 102 -2.89 14.16 -0.75
N ILE A 103 -3.37 12.91 -0.85
CA ILE A 103 -2.55 11.73 -0.63
C ILE A 103 -1.73 11.43 -1.87
N VAL A 104 -0.47 11.11 -1.66
CA VAL A 104 0.47 10.75 -2.72
C VAL A 104 1.21 9.48 -2.36
N ASP A 105 1.41 8.63 -3.35
CA ASP A 105 2.11 7.37 -3.18
C ASP A 105 3.06 7.14 -4.36
N TYR A 106 4.30 6.75 -4.06
CA TYR A 106 5.36 6.58 -5.03
C TYR A 106 5.42 5.14 -5.55
N LYS A 107 5.53 4.99 -6.86
CA LYS A 107 5.59 3.69 -7.51
C LYS A 107 6.75 3.62 -8.50
N ALA A 108 7.58 2.59 -8.38
CA ALA A 108 8.62 2.28 -9.34
C ALA A 108 8.30 0.99 -10.10
N THR A 109 8.51 1.01 -11.42
CA THR A 109 8.25 -0.15 -12.29
C THR A 109 9.13 -0.09 -13.53
N SER A 110 9.04 -1.12 -14.40
CA SER A 110 9.68 -1.17 -15.72
C SER A 110 8.72 -1.82 -16.72
N LYS A 111 7.73 -1.04 -17.19
CA LYS A 111 6.79 -1.44 -18.24
C LYS A 111 7.28 -0.95 -19.60
N ASP A 112 6.96 -1.68 -20.66
CA ASP A 112 7.36 -1.33 -22.04
C ASP A 112 6.60 -0.12 -22.59
N THR A 113 5.52 0.26 -21.95
CA THR A 113 4.69 1.40 -22.36
C THR A 113 4.58 2.42 -21.23
N ARG A 114 4.45 3.68 -21.63
CA ARG A 114 4.14 4.77 -20.72
C ARG A 114 2.86 4.46 -19.90
N ILE A 115 2.88 4.85 -18.64
CA ILE A 115 1.75 4.65 -17.72
C ILE A 115 1.05 5.98 -17.53
N ASP A 116 -0.05 6.20 -18.23
CA ASP A 116 -0.83 7.45 -18.16
C ASP A 116 -2.11 7.32 -17.32
N LYS A 117 -2.50 6.11 -16.96
CA LYS A 117 -3.67 5.80 -16.14
C LYS A 117 -3.53 4.46 -15.44
N LEU A 118 -4.24 4.29 -14.33
CA LEU A 118 -4.41 2.99 -13.71
C LEU A 118 -5.30 2.10 -14.57
N GLY A 119 -4.95 0.83 -14.65
CA GLY A 119 -5.79 -0.22 -15.20
C GLY A 119 -6.66 -0.89 -14.14
N ASP A 120 -7.21 -2.07 -14.49
CA ASP A 120 -8.11 -2.85 -13.65
C ASP A 120 -7.46 -4.13 -13.08
N SER A 121 -6.15 -4.25 -13.16
CA SER A 121 -5.44 -5.40 -12.59
C SER A 121 -5.61 -5.48 -11.07
N PRO A 122 -5.50 -6.67 -10.45
CA PRO A 122 -5.58 -6.81 -9.00
C PRO A 122 -4.60 -5.89 -8.24
N TRP A 123 -3.41 -5.67 -8.79
CA TRP A 123 -2.38 -4.79 -8.21
C TRP A 123 -2.79 -3.32 -8.27
N GLU A 124 -3.32 -2.86 -9.40
CA GLU A 124 -3.77 -1.48 -9.58
C GLU A 124 -4.97 -1.16 -8.68
N LYS A 125 -5.91 -2.10 -8.54
CA LYS A 125 -7.00 -2.00 -7.54
C LYS A 125 -6.49 -1.95 -6.10
N GLN A 126 -5.37 -2.59 -5.81
CA GLN A 126 -4.74 -2.51 -4.50
C GLN A 126 -4.22 -1.10 -4.20
N TYR A 127 -3.64 -0.40 -5.19
CA TYR A 127 -3.18 0.98 -5.02
C TYR A 127 -4.34 1.94 -4.73
N THR A 128 -5.47 1.80 -5.45
CA THR A 128 -6.68 2.59 -5.16
C THR A 128 -7.16 2.37 -3.72
N ARG A 129 -7.20 1.11 -3.26
CA ARG A 129 -7.55 0.80 -1.87
C ARG A 129 -6.55 1.37 -0.86
N GLN A 130 -5.26 1.36 -1.18
CA GLN A 130 -4.21 1.93 -0.34
C GLN A 130 -4.44 3.42 -0.10
N LEU A 131 -4.67 4.19 -1.17
CA LEU A 131 -4.99 5.61 -1.05
C LEU A 131 -6.28 5.85 -0.25
N GLY A 132 -7.33 5.02 -0.45
CA GLY A 132 -8.56 5.09 0.33
C GLY A 132 -8.32 4.89 1.84
N VAL A 133 -7.48 3.92 2.23
CA VAL A 133 -7.12 3.71 3.64
C VAL A 133 -6.37 4.90 4.21
N TYR A 134 -5.43 5.48 3.48
CA TYR A 134 -4.68 6.66 3.94
C TYR A 134 -5.59 7.87 4.09
N LYS A 135 -6.50 8.11 3.13
CA LYS A 135 -7.53 9.14 3.23
C LYS A 135 -8.36 8.96 4.49
N TRP A 136 -8.92 7.77 4.70
CA TRP A 136 -9.73 7.45 5.87
C TRP A 136 -8.97 7.71 7.17
N LEU A 137 -7.70 7.28 7.26
CA LEU A 137 -6.87 7.51 8.44
C LEU A 137 -6.67 9.01 8.72
N LEU A 138 -6.35 9.81 7.71
CA LEU A 138 -6.18 11.26 7.86
C LEU A 138 -7.49 11.94 8.28
N GLU A 139 -8.62 11.59 7.67
CA GLU A 139 -9.94 12.10 8.02
C GLU A 139 -10.31 11.77 9.47
N LYS A 140 -10.03 10.53 9.92
CA LYS A 140 -10.25 10.11 11.32
C LYS A 140 -9.31 10.82 12.30
N ASN A 141 -8.21 11.38 11.86
CA ASN A 141 -7.31 12.23 12.64
C ASN A 141 -7.63 13.73 12.52
N GLY A 142 -8.76 14.10 11.89
CA GLY A 142 -9.29 15.46 11.87
C GLY A 142 -8.84 16.33 10.69
N PHE A 143 -8.20 15.76 9.69
CA PHE A 143 -7.82 16.48 8.47
C PHE A 143 -8.94 16.46 7.43
N THR A 144 -9.03 17.52 6.63
CA THR A 144 -9.82 17.51 5.38
C THR A 144 -8.95 17.00 4.26
N VAL A 145 -9.40 15.98 3.54
CA VAL A 145 -8.62 15.29 2.50
C VAL A 145 -9.40 15.31 1.19
N GLU A 146 -8.73 15.63 0.09
CA GLU A 146 -9.31 15.60 -1.25
C GLU A 146 -9.70 14.18 -1.66
N ASP A 147 -10.74 14.07 -2.49
CA ASP A 147 -11.16 12.77 -3.03
C ASP A 147 -10.17 12.24 -4.07
N THR A 148 -9.41 13.12 -4.72
CA THR A 148 -8.36 12.75 -5.66
C THR A 148 -7.02 12.71 -4.95
N GLY A 149 -6.41 11.53 -4.90
CA GLY A 149 -4.98 11.34 -4.59
C GLY A 149 -4.16 11.13 -5.85
N TYR A 150 -2.85 11.03 -5.73
CA TYR A 150 -1.97 10.85 -6.87
C TYR A 150 -1.01 9.68 -6.66
N LEU A 151 -0.75 8.95 -7.75
CA LEU A 151 0.38 8.03 -7.85
C LEU A 151 1.46 8.69 -8.69
N VAL A 152 2.65 8.84 -8.14
CA VAL A 152 3.84 9.29 -8.88
C VAL A 152 4.59 8.05 -9.31
N TYR A 153 4.57 7.77 -10.61
CA TYR A 153 5.19 6.60 -11.20
C TYR A 153 6.54 6.94 -11.81
N ALA A 154 7.59 6.23 -11.38
CA ALA A 154 8.87 6.14 -12.06
C ALA A 154 8.92 4.86 -12.90
N ASN A 155 8.84 4.98 -14.22
CA ASN A 155 8.92 3.86 -15.13
C ASN A 155 10.32 3.77 -15.75
N ALA A 156 11.09 2.74 -15.36
CA ALA A 156 12.44 2.52 -15.85
C ALA A 156 12.45 2.11 -17.33
N ASP A 157 13.27 2.80 -18.13
CA ASP A 157 13.49 2.47 -19.53
C ASP A 157 14.48 1.30 -19.65
N LYS A 158 13.98 0.17 -20.16
CA LYS A 158 14.76 -1.04 -20.43
C LYS A 158 15.01 -1.28 -21.92
N SER A 159 14.67 -0.33 -22.79
CA SER A 159 14.87 -0.41 -24.22
C SER A 159 16.28 0.00 -24.68
N LEU A 160 17.12 0.47 -23.75
CA LEU A 160 18.49 0.85 -24.03
C LEU A 160 19.32 -0.33 -24.51
N PRO A 161 20.27 -0.15 -25.46
CA PRO A 161 21.06 -1.23 -26.03
C PRO A 161 22.08 -1.82 -25.05
N GLU A 162 22.45 -1.08 -24.00
CA GLU A 162 23.40 -1.49 -22.96
C GLU A 162 23.05 -0.87 -21.62
N PHE A 163 23.56 -1.43 -20.55
CA PHE A 163 23.30 -0.93 -19.19
C PHE A 163 24.02 0.39 -18.90
N GLY A 164 25.33 0.52 -19.25
CA GLY A 164 26.11 1.74 -19.13
C GLY A 164 26.09 2.40 -17.73
N ASP A 165 25.90 1.60 -16.67
CA ASP A 165 25.78 2.03 -15.28
C ASP A 165 24.67 3.09 -15.03
N THR A 166 23.67 3.20 -15.94
CA THR A 166 22.61 4.19 -15.88
C THR A 166 21.25 3.55 -16.15
N LEU A 167 20.25 3.91 -15.33
CA LEU A 167 18.86 3.56 -15.53
C LEU A 167 18.04 4.83 -15.65
N ASN A 168 17.48 5.10 -16.82
CA ASN A 168 16.64 6.26 -17.06
C ASN A 168 15.20 5.97 -16.65
N PHE A 169 14.53 6.98 -16.09
CA PHE A 169 13.12 6.86 -15.70
C PHE A 169 12.29 7.91 -16.44
N GLU A 170 11.11 7.51 -16.85
CA GLU A 170 10.02 8.40 -17.23
C GLU A 170 9.07 8.53 -16.04
N THR A 171 8.87 9.76 -15.54
CA THR A 171 7.99 10.01 -14.40
C THR A 171 6.63 10.51 -14.88
N THR A 172 5.56 9.91 -14.36
CA THR A 172 4.18 10.31 -14.62
C THR A 172 3.41 10.47 -13.31
N VAL A 173 2.43 11.39 -13.30
CA VAL A 173 1.53 11.60 -12.17
C VAL A 173 0.12 11.20 -12.58
N ILE A 174 -0.45 10.24 -11.87
CA ILE A 174 -1.74 9.63 -12.21
C ILE A 174 -2.75 9.99 -11.11
N PRO A 175 -3.84 10.71 -11.44
CA PRO A 175 -4.91 10.95 -10.48
C PRO A 175 -5.69 9.67 -10.21
N VAL A 176 -6.04 9.44 -8.94
CA VAL A 176 -6.79 8.28 -8.46
C VAL A 176 -7.86 8.74 -7.51
N GLU A 177 -9.10 8.31 -7.72
CA GLU A 177 -10.18 8.54 -6.78
C GLU A 177 -10.02 7.67 -5.54
N ALA A 178 -9.80 8.29 -4.38
CA ALA A 178 -9.58 7.64 -3.09
C ALA A 178 -10.90 7.50 -2.33
N THR A 179 -11.70 6.48 -2.66
CA THR A 179 -12.98 6.21 -1.98
C THR A 179 -12.77 5.53 -0.62
N THR A 180 -13.62 5.88 0.36
CA THR A 180 -13.53 5.37 1.74
C THR A 180 -14.76 4.57 2.19
N ASP A 181 -15.86 4.58 1.46
CA ASP A 181 -17.15 3.98 1.84
C ASP A 181 -17.09 2.48 2.14
N TRP A 182 -16.16 1.79 1.53
CA TRP A 182 -15.93 0.34 1.70
C TRP A 182 -15.18 -0.03 2.99
N ILE A 183 -14.55 0.94 3.67
CA ILE A 183 -13.63 0.67 4.79
C ILE A 183 -14.38 0.23 6.04
N GLU A 184 -15.37 0.98 6.48
CA GLU A 184 -16.14 0.67 7.71
C GLU A 184 -16.85 -0.71 7.62
N PRO A 185 -17.53 -1.07 6.52
CA PRO A 185 -18.05 -2.43 6.35
C PRO A 185 -16.95 -3.49 6.39
N THR A 186 -15.80 -3.23 5.73
CA THR A 186 -14.68 -4.18 5.70
C THR A 186 -14.07 -4.38 7.09
N LEU A 187 -13.94 -3.34 7.91
CA LEU A 187 -13.46 -3.47 9.29
C LEU A 187 -14.39 -4.34 10.14
N THR A 188 -15.69 -4.23 9.93
CA THR A 188 -16.68 -5.08 10.59
C THR A 188 -16.53 -6.55 10.16
N GLU A 189 -16.36 -6.81 8.86
CA GLU A 189 -16.09 -8.17 8.33
C GLU A 189 -14.76 -8.73 8.85
N ILE A 190 -13.72 -7.93 8.94
CA ILE A 190 -12.42 -8.30 9.51
C ILE A 190 -12.60 -8.74 10.97
N LYS A 191 -13.31 -7.95 11.77
CA LYS A 191 -13.58 -8.30 13.18
C LYS A 191 -14.36 -9.60 13.29
N ALA A 192 -15.42 -9.76 12.51
CA ALA A 192 -16.20 -10.99 12.48
C ALA A 192 -15.34 -12.22 12.10
N CYS A 193 -14.41 -12.06 11.15
CA CYS A 193 -13.46 -13.10 10.78
C CYS A 193 -12.52 -13.46 11.93
N LEU A 194 -11.98 -12.47 12.64
CA LEU A 194 -11.05 -12.69 13.76
C LEU A 194 -11.72 -13.36 14.95
N ASP A 195 -12.99 -13.08 15.19
CA ASP A 195 -13.77 -13.64 16.31
C ASP A 195 -14.26 -15.07 16.06
N GLN A 196 -14.10 -15.61 14.84
CA GLN A 196 -14.51 -16.98 14.54
C GLN A 196 -13.72 -17.99 15.37
N LYS A 197 -14.46 -18.96 15.94
CA LYS A 197 -13.89 -20.09 16.69
C LYS A 197 -13.46 -21.26 15.79
N THR A 198 -13.85 -21.22 14.53
CA THR A 198 -13.52 -22.22 13.52
C THR A 198 -12.70 -21.58 12.41
N ILE A 199 -11.84 -22.38 11.77
CA ILE A 199 -11.01 -21.90 10.66
C ILE A 199 -11.92 -21.42 9.52
N PRO A 200 -11.78 -20.16 9.06
CA PRO A 200 -12.57 -19.64 7.96
C PRO A 200 -12.34 -20.36 6.63
N GLU A 201 -13.25 -20.18 5.68
CA GLU A 201 -13.08 -20.68 4.32
C GLU A 201 -11.91 -20.00 3.62
N THR A 202 -11.33 -20.70 2.64
CA THR A 202 -10.25 -20.14 1.81
C THR A 202 -10.81 -19.09 0.83
N GLY A 203 -10.03 -18.06 0.53
CA GLY A 203 -10.36 -17.15 -0.57
C GLY A 203 -10.29 -17.89 -1.91
N GLU A 204 -11.17 -17.54 -2.85
CA GLU A 204 -11.30 -18.23 -4.15
C GLU A 204 -10.01 -18.25 -4.96
N SER A 205 -9.25 -17.15 -4.96
CA SER A 205 -7.99 -16.99 -5.69
C SER A 205 -6.74 -17.25 -4.85
N CYS A 206 -6.87 -17.81 -3.63
CA CYS A 206 -5.75 -17.99 -2.74
C CYS A 206 -4.87 -19.19 -3.12
N GLU A 207 -3.67 -18.95 -3.58
CA GLU A 207 -2.71 -20.01 -3.93
C GLU A 207 -2.02 -20.63 -2.70
N PHE A 208 -1.93 -19.93 -1.58
CA PHE A 208 -1.27 -20.41 -0.35
C PHE A 208 -2.06 -21.51 0.37
N CYS A 209 -3.37 -21.41 0.40
CA CYS A 209 -4.20 -22.39 1.12
C CYS A 209 -4.16 -23.78 0.52
N PRO A 210 -4.32 -23.98 -0.81
CA PRO A 210 -4.17 -25.30 -1.44
C PRO A 210 -2.77 -25.88 -1.23
N TYR A 211 -1.73 -25.08 -1.36
CA TYR A 211 -0.35 -25.51 -1.12
C TYR A 211 -0.15 -26.00 0.32
N ARG A 212 -0.56 -25.21 1.33
CA ARG A 212 -0.47 -25.59 2.75
C ARG A 212 -1.23 -26.87 3.05
N GLN A 213 -2.44 -27.01 2.51
CA GLN A 213 -3.27 -28.20 2.71
C GLN A 213 -2.63 -29.44 2.12
N ALA A 214 -2.10 -29.35 0.91
CA ALA A 214 -1.41 -30.45 0.23
C ALA A 214 -0.15 -30.88 1.00
N CYS A 215 0.70 -29.92 1.42
CA CYS A 215 1.91 -30.20 2.20
C CYS A 215 1.56 -30.79 3.57
N GLY A 216 0.64 -30.16 4.31
CA GLY A 216 0.23 -30.60 5.64
C GLY A 216 -0.32 -32.03 5.64
N SER A 217 -1.17 -32.37 4.68
CA SER A 217 -1.74 -33.72 4.54
C SER A 217 -0.66 -34.77 4.28
N LYS A 218 0.31 -34.48 3.40
CA LYS A 218 1.42 -35.39 3.10
C LYS A 218 2.34 -35.58 4.32
N LEU A 219 2.72 -34.49 4.98
CA LEU A 219 3.60 -34.54 6.17
C LEU A 219 2.94 -35.31 7.31
N LEU A 220 1.63 -35.08 7.56
CA LEU A 220 0.88 -35.79 8.59
C LEU A 220 0.80 -37.31 8.29
N LYS A 221 0.60 -37.69 7.03
CA LYS A 221 0.63 -39.09 6.61
C LYS A 221 1.98 -39.73 6.91
N ILE A 222 3.09 -39.11 6.49
CA ILE A 222 4.45 -39.63 6.74
C ILE A 222 4.71 -39.76 8.25
N HIS A 223 4.34 -38.75 9.04
CA HIS A 223 4.53 -38.76 10.48
C HIS A 223 3.75 -39.92 11.16
N ASN A 224 2.51 -40.17 10.74
CA ASN A 224 1.69 -41.24 11.28
C ASN A 224 2.17 -42.65 10.86
N GLU A 225 2.72 -42.80 9.67
CA GLU A 225 3.35 -44.03 9.19
C GLU A 225 4.65 -44.34 9.94
N GLY A 226 5.46 -43.31 10.27
CA GLY A 226 6.68 -43.45 11.05
C GLY A 226 6.47 -43.85 12.51
N LYS A 227 5.30 -43.50 13.09
CA LYS A 227 4.92 -43.91 14.48
C LYS A 227 4.41 -45.34 14.59
N LYS A 228 4.12 -46.00 13.47
CA LYS A 228 3.63 -47.39 13.43
C LYS A 228 4.78 -48.41 13.26
N LYS A 229 6.00 -47.95 13.12
CA LYS A 229 7.23 -48.78 13.14
C LYS A 229 7.95 -48.62 14.49
#